data_0acd309e4ded75158ef647b37c8a8589
#
_entry.id   0acd309e4ded75158ef647b37c8a8589
#
_cell.length_a   1.000
_cell.length_b   1.000
_cell.length_c   1.000
_cell.angle_alpha   90.00
_cell.angle_beta   90.00
_cell.angle_gamma   90.00
#
_symmetry.space_group_name_H-M   'P 1'
#
loop_
_entity.id
_entity.type
_entity.pdbx_description
1 polymer ?
#
loop_
_entity_poly.entity_id
_entity_poly.type
_entity_poly.pdbx_seq_one_letter_code
_entity_poly.pdbx_strand_id
1 'polypeptide(L)'
;MGQPGIDFPGLGVGLVILRDGKILLYKRVKAPEPSHWSIPGGKVDFMESTAEAARREAEEETGLEIRTVRLLGPAEVLSQADRQHWISLLYIADDFRGDPEITEPDKLSDFGWFGRNELPQPLSEFARAAIDFLGDTDLR
;
A
#
# COMPACT_ATOMS: atom_id res chain seq x y z
N MET A 1 8.96 -24.10 10.76
CA MET A 1 7.90 -23.28 10.18
C MET A 1 8.50 -22.13 9.42
N GLY A 2 7.95 -21.80 8.30
CA GLY A 2 8.51 -20.77 7.45
C GLY A 2 7.94 -19.39 7.72
N GLN A 3 8.52 -18.40 7.02
CA GLN A 3 8.07 -17.01 7.04
C GLN A 3 7.26 -16.70 5.79
N PRO A 4 6.06 -16.09 5.93
CA PRO A 4 5.28 -15.67 4.76
C PRO A 4 6.07 -14.68 3.91
N GLY A 5 5.95 -14.83 2.60
CA GLY A 5 6.64 -14.02 1.62
C GLY A 5 8.06 -14.48 1.30
N ILE A 6 8.68 -15.28 2.15
CA ILE A 6 10.07 -15.74 2.01
C ILE A 6 10.11 -17.25 1.78
N ASP A 7 9.47 -18.03 2.63
CA ASP A 7 9.47 -19.49 2.53
C ASP A 7 8.24 -20.02 1.79
N PHE A 8 7.19 -19.24 1.72
CA PHE A 8 5.96 -19.51 0.97
C PHE A 8 5.30 -18.18 0.66
N PRO A 9 4.35 -18.15 -0.32
CA PRO A 9 3.69 -16.87 -0.65
C PRO A 9 3.03 -16.24 0.56
N GLY A 10 3.28 -14.96 0.78
CA GLY A 10 2.67 -14.20 1.85
C GLY A 10 1.39 -13.53 1.38
N LEU A 11 0.45 -13.34 2.30
CA LEU A 11 -0.78 -12.60 2.04
C LEU A 11 -0.68 -11.21 2.64
N GLY A 12 -0.81 -10.21 1.79
CA GLY A 12 -0.76 -8.80 2.18
C GLY A 12 -2.00 -8.05 1.78
N VAL A 13 -2.01 -6.79 2.17
CA VAL A 13 -3.04 -5.83 1.79
C VAL A 13 -2.39 -4.50 1.47
N GLY A 14 -3.07 -3.70 0.64
CA GLY A 14 -2.68 -2.32 0.40
C GLY A 14 -3.92 -1.44 0.39
N LEU A 15 -3.75 -0.18 0.72
CA LEU A 15 -4.85 0.78 0.74
C LEU A 15 -4.53 1.99 -0.11
N VAL A 16 -5.38 2.25 -1.11
CA VAL A 16 -5.34 3.48 -1.89
C VAL A 16 -6.06 4.57 -1.10
N ILE A 17 -5.39 5.69 -0.89
CA ILE A 17 -5.95 6.86 -0.22
C ILE A 17 -5.84 8.03 -1.20
N LEU A 18 -6.99 8.60 -1.56
CA LEU A 18 -7.07 9.69 -2.53
C LEU A 18 -7.58 10.96 -1.86
N ARG A 19 -6.95 12.09 -2.21
CA ARG A 19 -7.40 13.43 -1.79
C ARG A 19 -7.20 14.38 -2.95
N ASP A 20 -8.26 15.07 -3.35
CA ASP A 20 -8.23 16.07 -4.42
C ASP A 20 -7.63 15.53 -5.74
N GLY A 21 -7.95 14.29 -6.07
CA GLY A 21 -7.46 13.63 -7.28
C GLY A 21 -6.02 13.18 -7.24
N LYS A 22 -5.41 13.14 -6.05
CA LYS A 22 -4.02 12.71 -5.85
C LYS A 22 -3.97 11.50 -4.93
N ILE A 23 -3.01 10.62 -5.18
CA ILE A 23 -2.79 9.40 -4.39
C ILE A 23 -1.68 9.62 -3.38
N LEU A 24 -1.89 9.09 -2.16
CA LEU A 24 -0.88 9.10 -1.12
C LEU A 24 0.09 7.96 -1.34
N LEU A 25 1.38 8.28 -1.47
CA LEU A 25 2.43 7.29 -1.61
C LEU A 25 3.52 7.55 -0.57
N TYR A 26 4.11 6.45 -0.09
CA TYR A 26 5.22 6.47 0.86
C TYR A 26 6.44 5.80 0.23
N LYS A 27 7.62 6.31 0.55
CA LYS A 27 8.88 5.73 0.08
C LYS A 27 9.34 4.64 1.04
N ARG A 28 9.53 3.44 0.49
CA ARG A 28 9.92 2.26 1.27
C ARG A 28 11.40 2.29 1.63
N VAL A 29 11.72 1.79 2.82
CA VAL A 29 13.10 1.60 3.27
C VAL A 29 13.54 0.15 3.11
N LYS A 30 12.64 -0.80 3.45
CA LYS A 30 12.96 -2.23 3.51
C LYS A 30 12.50 -3.02 2.29
N ALA A 31 13.09 -4.20 2.10
CA ALA A 31 12.64 -5.18 1.11
C ALA A 31 11.20 -5.66 1.39
N PRO A 32 10.41 -6.02 0.38
CA PRO A 32 10.77 -5.93 -1.02
C PRO A 32 10.75 -4.50 -1.54
N GLU A 33 11.47 -4.28 -2.64
CA GLU A 33 11.47 -2.99 -3.35
C GLU A 33 11.87 -1.79 -2.47
N PRO A 34 13.08 -1.82 -1.84
CA PRO A 34 13.56 -0.64 -1.09
C PRO A 34 13.70 0.56 -2.02
N SER A 35 13.48 1.75 -1.49
CA SER A 35 13.52 3.04 -2.21
C SER A 35 12.41 3.24 -3.24
N HIS A 36 11.49 2.30 -3.39
CA HIS A 36 10.32 2.46 -4.25
C HIS A 36 9.20 3.16 -3.50
N TRP A 37 8.38 3.88 -4.25
CA TRP A 37 7.18 4.55 -3.72
C TRP A 37 6.00 3.60 -3.82
N SER A 38 5.26 3.45 -2.73
CA SER A 38 4.17 2.49 -2.65
C SER A 38 2.99 3.03 -1.86
N ILE A 39 1.86 2.35 -2.02
CA ILE A 39 0.69 2.62 -1.19
C ILE A 39 0.93 2.04 0.21
N PRO A 40 0.27 2.58 1.25
CA PRO A 40 0.30 1.97 2.58
C PRO A 40 -0.22 0.53 2.54
N GLY A 41 0.36 -0.34 3.33
CA GLY A 41 -0.05 -1.73 3.39
C GLY A 41 0.83 -2.57 4.30
N GLY A 42 0.54 -3.85 4.37
CA GLY A 42 1.27 -4.78 5.19
C GLY A 42 0.67 -6.18 5.15
N LYS A 43 0.96 -6.97 6.17
CA LYS A 43 0.54 -8.36 6.26
C LYS A 43 -0.84 -8.48 6.88
N VAL A 44 -1.56 -9.51 6.46
CA VAL A 44 -2.81 -9.92 7.12
C VAL A 44 -2.43 -10.84 8.28
N ASP A 45 -2.96 -10.54 9.46
CA ASP A 45 -2.77 -11.40 10.62
C ASP A 45 -3.75 -12.58 10.57
N PHE A 46 -3.36 -13.69 11.18
CA PHE A 46 -4.24 -14.86 11.24
C PHE A 46 -5.57 -14.49 11.89
N MET A 47 -6.68 -14.90 11.24
CA MET A 47 -8.05 -14.64 11.68
C MET A 47 -8.51 -13.16 11.59
N GLU A 48 -7.71 -12.31 10.96
CA GLU A 48 -8.08 -10.94 10.64
C GLU A 48 -8.66 -10.91 9.22
N SER A 49 -9.76 -10.18 9.00
CA SER A 49 -10.26 -10.01 7.63
C SER A 49 -9.30 -9.11 6.85
N THR A 50 -9.25 -9.30 5.52
CA THR A 50 -8.36 -8.49 4.68
C THR A 50 -8.76 -7.01 4.69
N ALA A 51 -10.05 -6.70 4.76
CA ALA A 51 -10.53 -5.31 4.86
C ALA A 51 -10.03 -4.64 6.16
N GLU A 52 -10.13 -5.34 7.30
CA GLU A 52 -9.63 -4.83 8.57
C GLU A 52 -8.10 -4.70 8.58
N ALA A 53 -7.40 -5.65 7.94
CA ALA A 53 -5.95 -5.57 7.82
C ALA A 53 -5.53 -4.34 7.02
N ALA A 54 -6.21 -4.06 5.90
CA ALA A 54 -5.92 -2.88 5.08
C ALA A 54 -6.12 -1.59 5.87
N ARG A 55 -7.21 -1.50 6.62
CA ARG A 55 -7.52 -0.35 7.45
C ARG A 55 -6.48 -0.18 8.57
N ARG A 56 -6.19 -1.25 9.29
CA ARG A 56 -5.23 -1.27 10.42
C ARG A 56 -3.83 -0.87 9.97
N GLU A 57 -3.32 -1.51 8.92
CA GLU A 57 -1.98 -1.23 8.41
C GLU A 57 -1.85 0.22 7.95
N ALA A 58 -2.86 0.73 7.24
CA ALA A 58 -2.85 2.12 6.78
C ALA A 58 -2.86 3.09 7.96
N GLU A 59 -3.68 2.84 8.99
CA GLU A 59 -3.71 3.68 10.19
C GLU A 59 -2.36 3.67 10.92
N GLU A 60 -1.74 2.50 11.05
CA GLU A 60 -0.44 2.37 11.69
C GLU A 60 0.65 3.16 10.94
N GLU A 61 0.64 3.09 9.61
CA GLU A 61 1.69 3.69 8.80
C GLU A 61 1.50 5.18 8.53
N THR A 62 0.25 5.65 8.48
CA THR A 62 -0.04 7.03 8.07
C THR A 62 -0.51 7.94 9.21
N GLY A 63 -1.02 7.38 10.30
CA GLY A 63 -1.65 8.16 11.35
C GLY A 63 -3.05 8.64 11.02
N LEU A 64 -3.57 8.30 9.84
CA LEU A 64 -4.92 8.66 9.43
C LEU A 64 -5.97 7.81 10.16
N GLU A 65 -7.16 8.34 10.32
CA GLU A 65 -8.32 7.58 10.77
C GLU A 65 -9.07 7.07 9.54
N ILE A 66 -9.05 5.75 9.32
CA ILE A 66 -9.69 5.11 8.17
C ILE A 66 -11.03 4.53 8.62
N ARG A 67 -12.12 4.98 8.01
CA ARG A 67 -13.46 4.54 8.42
C ARG A 67 -14.01 3.40 7.58
N THR A 68 -14.04 3.58 6.26
CA THR A 68 -14.60 2.57 5.36
C THR A 68 -13.65 2.33 4.20
N VAL A 69 -13.59 1.07 3.79
CA VAL A 69 -12.75 0.65 2.66
C VAL A 69 -13.56 -0.23 1.72
N ARG A 70 -13.14 -0.26 0.45
CA ARG A 70 -13.79 -1.02 -0.60
C ARG A 70 -12.74 -1.75 -1.42
N LEU A 71 -12.99 -3.01 -1.74
CA LEU A 71 -12.04 -3.84 -2.49
C LEU A 71 -11.87 -3.33 -3.94
N LEU A 72 -10.64 -3.19 -4.37
CA LEU A 72 -10.28 -2.93 -5.77
C LEU A 72 -9.96 -4.22 -6.51
N GLY A 73 -9.06 -5.03 -5.97
CA GLY A 73 -8.66 -6.28 -6.60
C GLY A 73 -7.30 -6.77 -6.12
N PRO A 74 -6.83 -7.89 -6.67
CA PRO A 74 -5.57 -8.49 -6.26
C PRO A 74 -4.37 -7.92 -7.01
N ALA A 75 -3.19 -8.06 -6.39
CA ALA A 75 -1.91 -7.79 -7.01
C ALA A 75 -0.90 -8.82 -6.52
N GLU A 76 0.07 -9.12 -7.35
CA GLU A 76 1.10 -10.11 -7.01
C GLU A 76 2.48 -9.55 -7.30
N VAL A 77 3.41 -9.79 -6.37
CA VAL A 77 4.81 -9.41 -6.54
C VAL A 77 5.69 -10.65 -6.39
N LEU A 78 6.47 -10.91 -7.43
CA LEU A 78 7.48 -11.96 -7.47
C LEU A 78 8.84 -11.24 -7.60
N SER A 79 9.46 -10.95 -6.47
CA SER A 79 10.75 -10.26 -6.48
C SER A 79 11.89 -11.26 -6.47
N GLN A 80 12.52 -11.45 -7.62
CA GLN A 80 13.71 -12.30 -7.75
C GLN A 80 14.88 -11.72 -6.95
N ALA A 81 15.04 -10.40 -7.02
CA ALA A 81 16.14 -9.72 -6.34
C ALA A 81 16.07 -9.86 -4.82
N ASP A 82 14.87 -9.70 -4.27
CA ASP A 82 14.67 -9.77 -2.82
C ASP A 82 14.26 -11.17 -2.35
N ARG A 83 14.02 -12.10 -3.29
CA ARG A 83 13.56 -13.46 -3.04
C ARG A 83 12.31 -13.48 -2.18
N GLN A 84 11.31 -12.68 -2.60
CA GLN A 84 10.03 -12.58 -1.90
C GLN A 84 8.87 -12.75 -2.87
N HIS A 85 7.81 -13.38 -2.37
CA HIS A 85 6.59 -13.62 -3.13
C HIS A 85 5.39 -13.20 -2.27
N TRP A 86 4.67 -12.17 -2.73
CA TRP A 86 3.52 -11.61 -2.02
C TRP A 86 2.30 -11.54 -2.91
N ILE A 87 1.16 -11.94 -2.36
CA ILE A 87 -0.16 -11.75 -2.99
C ILE A 87 -0.91 -10.79 -2.07
N SER A 88 -1.35 -9.65 -2.61
CA SER A 88 -2.04 -8.64 -1.83
C SER A 88 -3.42 -8.34 -2.38
N LEU A 89 -4.36 -8.09 -1.49
CA LEU A 89 -5.65 -7.54 -1.86
C LEU A 89 -5.58 -6.04 -1.68
N LEU A 90 -5.89 -5.30 -2.73
CA LEU A 90 -5.84 -3.84 -2.74
C LEU A 90 -7.23 -3.27 -2.48
N TYR A 91 -7.29 -2.33 -1.56
CA TYR A 91 -8.52 -1.64 -1.16
C TYR A 91 -8.36 -0.15 -1.43
N ILE A 92 -9.49 0.56 -1.46
CA ILE A 92 -9.52 2.02 -1.51
C ILE A 92 -10.31 2.53 -0.31
N ALA A 93 -9.83 3.60 0.31
CA ALA A 93 -10.53 4.26 1.41
C ALA A 93 -11.66 5.12 0.84
N ASP A 94 -12.88 4.83 1.24
CA ASP A 94 -14.04 5.64 0.85
C ASP A 94 -14.27 6.79 1.83
N ASP A 95 -13.85 6.64 3.08
CA ASP A 95 -13.98 7.67 4.11
C ASP A 95 -12.78 7.60 5.06
N PHE A 96 -12.10 8.72 5.20
CA PHE A 96 -10.97 8.84 6.13
C PHE A 96 -10.81 10.28 6.61
N ARG A 97 -10.06 10.47 7.70
CA ARG A 97 -9.82 11.79 8.30
C ARG A 97 -8.36 11.95 8.70
N GLY A 98 -7.93 13.20 8.75
CA GLY A 98 -6.63 13.60 9.25
C GLY A 98 -5.64 13.92 8.16
N ASP A 99 -4.40 14.14 8.57
CA ASP A 99 -3.29 14.39 7.67
C ASP A 99 -2.23 13.31 7.88
N PRO A 100 -1.63 12.82 6.79
CA PRO A 100 -0.64 11.76 6.91
C PRO A 100 0.65 12.25 7.56
N GLU A 101 1.33 11.31 8.21
CA GLU A 101 2.64 11.56 8.81
C GLU A 101 3.50 10.31 8.67
N ILE A 102 4.79 10.41 8.99
CA ILE A 102 5.67 9.25 9.07
C ILE A 102 5.63 8.75 10.51
N THR A 103 5.01 7.59 10.71
CA THR A 103 4.88 6.98 12.04
C THR A 103 5.95 5.94 12.33
N GLU A 104 6.53 5.36 11.25
CA GLU A 104 7.50 4.28 11.34
C GLU A 104 8.71 4.61 10.44
N PRO A 105 9.62 5.52 10.88
CA PRO A 105 10.71 5.99 10.01
C PRO A 105 11.73 4.91 9.63
N ASP A 106 11.76 3.79 10.34
CA ASP A 106 12.58 2.64 9.97
C ASP A 106 12.02 1.86 8.78
N LYS A 107 10.74 2.05 8.44
CA LYS A 107 10.06 1.39 7.33
C LYS A 107 9.79 2.31 6.16
N LEU A 108 9.44 3.56 6.44
CA LEU A 108 8.99 4.54 5.44
C LEU A 108 9.71 5.87 5.69
N SER A 109 10.42 6.38 4.69
CA SER A 109 11.30 7.53 4.84
C SER A 109 10.74 8.85 4.35
N ASP A 110 9.71 8.83 3.51
CA ASP A 110 9.13 10.03 2.91
C ASP A 110 7.71 9.74 2.46
N PHE A 111 6.90 10.77 2.22
CA PHE A 111 5.56 10.60 1.67
C PHE A 111 5.14 11.85 0.90
N GLY A 112 4.09 11.69 0.09
CA GLY A 112 3.50 12.82 -0.62
C GLY A 112 2.21 12.42 -1.32
N TRP A 113 1.52 13.44 -1.83
CA TRP A 113 0.32 13.30 -2.63
C TRP A 113 0.68 13.57 -4.08
N PHE A 114 0.35 12.63 -4.96
CA PHE A 114 0.80 12.69 -6.36
C PHE A 114 -0.37 12.53 -7.32
N GLY A 115 -0.46 13.42 -8.30
CA GLY A 115 -1.39 13.27 -9.41
C GLY A 115 -0.85 12.29 -10.44
N ARG A 116 -1.68 11.92 -11.41
CA ARG A 116 -1.32 10.92 -12.43
C ARG A 116 -0.06 11.31 -13.22
N ASN A 117 0.12 12.59 -13.50
CA ASN A 117 1.26 13.07 -14.28
C ASN A 117 2.45 13.51 -13.42
N GLU A 118 2.36 13.30 -12.11
CA GLU A 118 3.37 13.72 -11.15
C GLU A 118 3.90 12.56 -10.31
N LEU A 119 3.66 11.32 -10.75
CA LEU A 119 4.02 10.13 -9.98
C LEU A 119 5.54 10.04 -9.79
N PRO A 120 5.98 9.76 -8.57
CA PRO A 120 7.41 9.63 -8.29
C PRO A 120 7.96 8.32 -8.86
N GLN A 121 9.26 8.23 -9.00
CA GLN A 121 9.92 7.04 -9.50
C GLN A 121 11.01 6.59 -8.52
N PRO A 122 11.24 5.28 -8.39
CA PRO A 122 10.48 4.20 -8.98
C PRO A 122 9.21 3.87 -8.17
N LEU A 123 8.19 3.38 -8.85
CA LEU A 123 6.96 2.91 -8.22
C LEU A 123 7.07 1.42 -7.90
N SER A 124 6.51 1.00 -6.76
CA SER A 124 6.40 -0.41 -6.43
C SER A 124 5.40 -1.10 -7.35
N GLU A 125 5.48 -2.43 -7.45
CA GLU A 125 4.51 -3.22 -8.21
C GLU A 125 3.10 -3.04 -7.65
N PHE A 126 2.95 -2.97 -6.33
CA PHE A 126 1.65 -2.76 -5.71
C PHE A 126 1.08 -1.37 -6.04
N ALA A 127 1.91 -0.33 -6.05
CA ALA A 127 1.47 1.00 -6.45
C ALA A 127 1.03 1.03 -7.92
N ARG A 128 1.78 0.37 -8.80
CA ARG A 128 1.39 0.28 -10.22
C ARG A 128 0.06 -0.43 -10.39
N ALA A 129 -0.11 -1.57 -9.73
CA ALA A 129 -1.35 -2.33 -9.78
C ALA A 129 -2.52 -1.50 -9.26
N ALA A 130 -2.32 -0.79 -8.16
CA ALA A 130 -3.35 0.09 -7.60
C ALA A 130 -3.77 1.18 -8.57
N ILE A 131 -2.79 1.85 -9.18
CA ILE A 131 -3.04 2.93 -10.15
C ILE A 131 -3.79 2.40 -11.38
N ASP A 132 -3.49 1.17 -11.81
CA ASP A 132 -4.18 0.56 -12.94
C ASP A 132 -5.66 0.30 -12.67
N PHE A 133 -6.05 0.14 -11.40
CA PHE A 133 -7.46 0.02 -11.02
C PHE A 133 -8.20 1.36 -11.02
N LEU A 134 -7.49 2.49 -11.01
CA LEU A 134 -8.10 3.80 -10.85
C LEU A 134 -8.44 4.44 -12.20
N GLY A 135 -9.62 5.06 -12.27
CA GLY A 135 -10.03 5.81 -13.45
C GLY A 135 -9.58 7.27 -13.40
N ASP A 136 -9.84 8.01 -14.48
CA ASP A 136 -9.42 9.41 -14.59
C ASP A 136 -10.19 10.34 -13.63
N THR A 137 -11.35 9.91 -13.14
CA THR A 137 -12.12 10.66 -12.15
C THR A 137 -11.56 10.43 -10.74
N ASP A 138 -10.90 9.33 -10.52
CA ASP A 138 -10.28 9.00 -9.23
C ASP A 138 -8.92 9.68 -9.08
N LEU A 139 -8.04 9.42 -10.04
CA LEU A 139 -6.67 9.94 -10.02
C LEU A 139 -6.49 10.90 -11.21
N ARG A 140 -6.18 12.14 -10.90
CA ARG A 140 -6.03 13.21 -11.90
C ARG A 140 -4.56 13.68 -12.05
#